data_0ffef95501bfa7d9bb3fd17ffdcb56c9
#
_entry.id   0ffef95501bfa7d9bb3fd17ffdcb56c9
#
_cell.length_a   1.000
_cell.length_b   1.000
_cell.length_c   1.000
_cell.angle_alpha   90.00
_cell.angle_beta   90.00
_cell.angle_gamma   90.00
#
_symmetry.space_group_name_H-M   'P 1'
#
loop_
_entity.id
_entity.type
_entity.pdbx_description
1 polymer ?
#
loop_
_entity_poly.entity_id
_entity_poly.type
_entity_poly.pdbx_seq_one_letter_code
_entity_poly.pdbx_strand_id
1 'polypeptide(L)'
;MTLDSLKSSNSLNKLLDAAKGESTPQEKKSYVDERLWKPELDKSGNGYAVIRFLPACQNEDLPWAKVWNHAFQGPTGQWYIENSLTTINQKDPVSEHNTKLWNTGLESDKEIARKQKRKLQYFSNIYVVSDTKHPENEGKVFLSVSYTHLTLPTNTTV
;
A
#
# COMPACT_ATOMS: atom_id res chain seq x y z
N MET A 1 54.25 -11.48 0.22
CA MET A 1 53.27 -11.05 -0.80
C MET A 1 53.90 -9.94 -1.61
N THR A 2 54.18 -10.16 -2.87
CA THR A 2 54.78 -9.17 -3.74
C THR A 2 53.70 -8.34 -4.40
N LEU A 3 53.97 -7.06 -4.70
CA LEU A 3 53.04 -6.13 -5.36
C LEU A 3 52.49 -6.66 -6.69
N ASP A 4 53.25 -7.52 -7.35
CA ASP A 4 52.83 -8.16 -8.64
C ASP A 4 51.76 -9.21 -8.47
N SER A 5 51.66 -9.87 -7.30
CA SER A 5 50.58 -10.82 -7.02
C SER A 5 49.23 -10.12 -6.75
N LEU A 6 49.28 -8.85 -6.36
CA LEU A 6 48.08 -8.02 -6.19
C LEU A 6 47.54 -7.44 -7.52
N LYS A 7 48.41 -7.25 -8.50
CA LYS A 7 48.05 -6.77 -9.84
C LYS A 7 47.42 -7.86 -10.74
N SER A 8 47.70 -9.12 -10.45
CA SER A 8 47.13 -10.27 -11.19
C SER A 8 45.79 -10.75 -10.64
N SER A 9 45.31 -10.19 -9.54
CA SER A 9 44.03 -10.61 -9.01
C SER A 9 42.88 -9.97 -9.81
N ASN A 10 42.01 -10.82 -10.34
CA ASN A 10 40.74 -10.47 -11.02
C ASN A 10 39.77 -9.59 -10.16
N SER A 11 40.28 -9.03 -9.06
CA SER A 11 39.50 -8.25 -8.11
C SER A 11 39.07 -6.91 -8.68
N LEU A 12 39.88 -6.29 -9.53
CA LEU A 12 39.57 -4.99 -10.13
C LEU A 12 38.47 -5.11 -11.18
N ASN A 13 38.49 -6.18 -11.97
CA ASN A 13 37.42 -6.46 -12.93
C ASN A 13 36.12 -6.83 -12.20
N LYS A 14 36.20 -7.60 -11.11
CA LYS A 14 35.03 -7.90 -10.28
C LYS A 14 34.46 -6.66 -9.59
N LEU A 15 35.32 -5.73 -9.15
CA LEU A 15 34.86 -4.45 -8.58
C LEU A 15 34.24 -3.55 -9.65
N LEU A 16 34.82 -3.53 -10.86
CA LEU A 16 34.26 -2.79 -11.99
C LEU A 16 32.91 -3.37 -12.44
N ASP A 17 32.76 -4.69 -12.45
CA ASP A 17 31.52 -5.36 -12.79
C ASP A 17 30.46 -5.18 -11.70
N ALA A 18 30.85 -5.20 -10.43
CA ALA A 18 29.98 -4.86 -9.33
C ALA A 18 29.50 -3.38 -9.38
N ALA A 19 30.41 -2.45 -9.64
CA ALA A 19 30.10 -1.04 -9.82
C ALA A 19 29.20 -0.75 -11.03
N LYS A 20 29.37 -1.52 -12.13
CA LYS A 20 28.46 -1.47 -13.29
C LYS A 20 27.09 -2.04 -12.97
N GLY A 21 27.03 -3.10 -12.14
CA GLY A 21 25.77 -3.67 -11.65
C GLY A 21 24.97 -2.69 -10.78
N GLU A 22 25.63 -1.84 -9.99
CA GLU A 22 24.98 -0.79 -9.20
C GLU A 22 24.55 0.42 -10.03
N SER A 23 25.16 0.64 -11.19
CA SER A 23 24.82 1.74 -12.11
C SER A 23 23.77 1.38 -13.16
N THR A 24 23.31 0.12 -13.23
CA THR A 24 22.13 -0.21 -14.03
C THR A 24 20.93 0.54 -13.45
N PRO A 25 20.18 1.31 -14.28
CA PRO A 25 18.95 1.94 -13.81
C PRO A 25 18.08 0.83 -13.23
N GLN A 26 17.86 0.85 -11.91
CA GLN A 26 16.87 -0.05 -11.31
C GLN A 26 15.57 0.20 -12.09
N GLU A 27 15.10 -0.79 -12.82
CA GLU A 27 13.75 -0.76 -13.37
C GLU A 27 12.83 -0.30 -12.24
N LYS A 28 12.17 0.84 -12.45
CA LYS A 28 11.23 1.37 -11.46
C LYS A 28 10.20 0.27 -11.24
N LYS A 29 10.36 -0.49 -10.15
CA LYS A 29 9.37 -1.49 -9.77
C LYS A 29 8.04 -0.76 -9.68
N SER A 30 7.12 -1.08 -10.58
CA SER A 30 5.75 -0.61 -10.47
C SER A 30 5.16 -1.27 -9.23
N TYR A 31 4.84 -0.45 -8.23
CA TYR A 31 4.13 -0.90 -7.02
C TYR A 31 2.61 -0.86 -7.22
N VAL A 32 2.17 -0.77 -8.47
CA VAL A 32 0.74 -0.79 -8.79
C VAL A 32 0.25 -2.23 -8.65
N ASP A 33 -0.65 -2.45 -7.72
CA ASP A 33 -1.34 -3.73 -7.57
C ASP A 33 -2.49 -3.79 -8.59
N GLU A 34 -2.34 -4.59 -9.64
CA GLU A 34 -3.32 -4.75 -10.71
C GLU A 34 -4.65 -5.34 -10.25
N ARG A 35 -4.70 -5.90 -9.05
CA ARG A 35 -5.94 -6.40 -8.45
C ARG A 35 -6.83 -5.28 -7.91
N LEU A 36 -6.24 -4.10 -7.68
CA LEU A 36 -6.94 -2.95 -7.13
C LEU A 36 -7.58 -2.13 -8.25
N TRP A 37 -8.89 -1.99 -8.18
CA TRP A 37 -9.63 -1.12 -9.08
C TRP A 37 -9.92 0.23 -8.42
N LYS A 38 -9.72 1.27 -9.21
CA LYS A 38 -10.12 2.65 -8.88
C LYS A 38 -10.70 3.30 -10.13
N PRO A 39 -11.76 4.11 -10.01
CA PRO A 39 -12.26 4.88 -11.14
C PRO A 39 -11.18 5.88 -11.60
N GLU A 40 -10.96 6.00 -12.90
CA GLU A 40 -10.14 7.06 -13.43
C GLU A 40 -10.89 8.39 -13.33
N LEU A 41 -10.21 9.40 -12.79
CA LEU A 41 -10.77 10.73 -12.62
C LEU A 41 -10.39 11.61 -13.81
N ASP A 42 -11.32 12.48 -14.21
CA ASP A 42 -11.05 13.52 -15.20
C ASP A 42 -10.19 14.66 -14.59
N LYS A 43 -9.87 15.67 -15.41
CA LYS A 43 -9.10 16.85 -14.95
C LYS A 43 -9.81 17.65 -13.85
N SER A 44 -11.12 17.49 -13.71
CA SER A 44 -11.95 18.14 -12.70
C SER A 44 -12.10 17.29 -11.43
N GLY A 45 -11.48 16.09 -11.38
CA GLY A 45 -11.56 15.18 -10.25
C GLY A 45 -12.83 14.31 -10.22
N ASN A 46 -13.61 14.26 -11.31
CA ASN A 46 -14.81 13.44 -11.41
C ASN A 46 -14.52 12.12 -12.13
N GLY A 47 -15.08 11.04 -11.63
CA GLY A 47 -15.05 9.72 -12.26
C GLY A 47 -16.43 9.07 -12.17
N TYR A 48 -16.77 8.26 -13.17
CA TYR A 48 -18.04 7.52 -13.21
C TYR A 48 -17.80 6.08 -13.62
N ALA A 49 -18.29 5.17 -12.81
CA ALA A 49 -18.35 3.75 -13.12
C ALA A 49 -19.53 3.11 -12.37
N VAL A 50 -20.02 2.00 -12.88
CA VAL A 50 -21.04 1.20 -12.23
C VAL A 50 -20.39 -0.09 -11.74
N ILE A 51 -20.42 -0.29 -10.43
CA ILE A 51 -19.86 -1.47 -9.79
C ILE A 51 -20.92 -2.18 -8.94
N ARG A 52 -20.68 -3.46 -8.68
CA ARG A 52 -21.48 -4.26 -7.75
C ARG A 52 -20.56 -4.84 -6.68
N PHE A 53 -20.86 -4.58 -5.43
CA PHE A 53 -20.20 -5.27 -4.31
C PHE A 53 -20.65 -6.74 -4.31
N LEU A 54 -19.67 -7.63 -4.17
CA LEU A 54 -19.91 -9.06 -4.10
C LEU A 54 -20.17 -9.49 -2.65
N PRO A 55 -20.98 -10.54 -2.44
CA PRO A 55 -21.18 -11.12 -1.12
C PRO A 55 -19.87 -11.72 -0.58
N ALA A 56 -19.88 -12.05 0.71
CA ALA A 56 -18.79 -12.79 1.35
C ALA A 56 -18.54 -14.13 0.66
N CYS A 57 -17.27 -14.55 0.60
CA CYS A 57 -16.89 -15.87 0.14
C CYS A 57 -17.33 -16.94 1.13
N GLN A 58 -17.36 -18.24 0.71
CA GLN A 58 -17.93 -19.35 1.50
C GLN A 58 -17.37 -19.49 2.94
N ASN A 59 -16.16 -18.99 3.21
CA ASN A 59 -15.51 -19.11 4.51
C ASN A 59 -15.32 -17.76 5.21
N GLU A 60 -16.04 -16.73 4.75
CA GLU A 60 -15.94 -15.37 5.29
C GLU A 60 -17.30 -14.93 5.83
N ASP A 61 -17.31 -14.32 7.01
CA ASP A 61 -18.53 -13.81 7.64
C ASP A 61 -18.99 -12.48 7.05
N LEU A 62 -18.05 -11.71 6.47
CA LEU A 62 -18.31 -10.35 6.00
C LEU A 62 -17.79 -10.16 4.56
N PRO A 63 -18.49 -9.37 3.72
CA PRO A 63 -18.06 -9.08 2.36
C PRO A 63 -16.91 -8.05 2.28
N TRP A 64 -16.28 -7.73 3.40
CA TRP A 64 -15.12 -6.83 3.46
C TRP A 64 -14.11 -7.29 4.50
N ALA A 65 -12.83 -7.01 4.24
CA ALA A 65 -11.75 -7.17 5.19
C ALA A 65 -11.29 -5.80 5.71
N LYS A 66 -10.98 -5.71 7.00
CA LYS A 66 -10.40 -4.52 7.64
C LYS A 66 -8.89 -4.66 7.69
N VAL A 67 -8.18 -3.68 7.14
CA VAL A 67 -6.72 -3.64 7.18
C VAL A 67 -6.27 -2.30 7.73
N TRP A 68 -5.41 -2.34 8.74
CA TRP A 68 -4.72 -1.16 9.23
C TRP A 68 -3.41 -1.00 8.49
N ASN A 69 -3.11 0.19 7.99
CA ASN A 69 -1.84 0.49 7.36
C ASN A 69 -1.21 1.77 7.90
N HIS A 70 0.09 1.87 7.77
CA HIS A 70 0.87 3.07 7.94
C HIS A 70 1.29 3.61 6.58
N ALA A 71 1.19 4.93 6.38
CA ALA A 71 1.68 5.61 5.20
C ALA A 71 2.15 7.01 5.61
N PHE A 72 3.46 7.17 5.78
CA PHE A 72 4.07 8.42 6.18
C PHE A 72 5.51 8.54 5.66
N GLN A 73 6.04 9.76 5.63
CA GLN A 73 7.44 9.99 5.31
C GLN A 73 8.31 9.93 6.57
N GLY A 74 9.39 9.16 6.51
CA GLY A 74 10.41 9.12 7.54
C GLY A 74 11.28 10.38 7.56
N PRO A 75 12.22 10.48 8.52
CA PRO A 75 13.12 11.64 8.65
C PRO A 75 13.98 11.89 7.41
N THR A 76 14.26 10.86 6.63
CA THR A 76 15.04 10.92 5.38
C THR A 76 14.20 11.33 4.17
N GLY A 77 12.90 11.58 4.34
CA GLY A 77 11.97 11.87 3.25
C GLY A 77 11.48 10.64 2.48
N GLN A 78 11.96 9.45 2.82
CA GLN A 78 11.47 8.20 2.23
C GLN A 78 10.10 7.83 2.78
N TRP A 79 9.24 7.29 1.90
CA TRP A 79 7.94 6.78 2.30
C TRP A 79 8.08 5.42 2.98
N TYR A 80 7.41 5.29 4.12
CA TYR A 80 7.13 4.03 4.78
C TYR A 80 5.65 3.70 4.56
N ILE A 81 5.39 2.64 3.80
CA ILE A 81 4.03 2.19 3.46
C ILE A 81 3.97 0.69 3.75
N GLU A 82 3.33 0.35 4.88
CA GLU A 82 3.26 -1.04 5.35
C GLU A 82 1.96 -1.30 6.09
N ASN A 83 1.49 -2.54 6.04
CA ASN A 83 0.37 -2.97 6.84
C ASN A 83 0.77 -3.07 8.32
N SER A 84 -0.08 -2.51 9.18
CA SER A 84 0.12 -2.59 10.62
C SER A 84 -0.18 -4.01 11.13
N LEU A 85 0.69 -4.55 11.97
CA LEU A 85 0.54 -5.85 12.61
C LEU A 85 -0.71 -5.94 13.49
N THR A 86 -1.28 -4.79 13.88
CA THR A 86 -2.56 -4.77 14.60
C THR A 86 -3.74 -5.31 13.77
N THR A 87 -3.59 -5.39 12.44
CA THR A 87 -4.58 -6.04 11.57
C THR A 87 -4.77 -7.52 11.92
N ILE A 88 -3.70 -8.18 12.35
CA ILE A 88 -3.68 -9.59 12.77
C ILE A 88 -3.58 -9.75 14.29
N ASN A 89 -3.97 -8.72 15.04
CA ASN A 89 -3.95 -8.68 16.50
C ASN A 89 -2.55 -8.87 17.12
N GLN A 90 -1.49 -8.50 16.39
CA GLN A 90 -0.13 -8.51 16.90
C GLN A 90 0.34 -7.11 17.29
N LYS A 91 1.38 -7.05 18.14
CA LYS A 91 2.01 -5.79 18.52
C LYS A 91 2.68 -5.16 17.32
N ASP A 92 2.41 -3.86 17.13
CA ASP A 92 2.93 -3.10 16.00
C ASP A 92 3.96 -2.07 16.52
N PRO A 93 5.24 -2.21 16.12
CA PRO A 93 6.32 -1.35 16.63
C PRO A 93 6.09 0.13 16.37
N VAL A 94 5.51 0.49 15.22
CA VAL A 94 5.22 1.89 14.88
C VAL A 94 4.14 2.47 15.78
N SER A 95 3.08 1.71 16.04
CA SER A 95 2.01 2.11 16.97
C SER A 95 2.52 2.24 18.40
N GLU A 96 3.41 1.35 18.85
CA GLU A 96 4.04 1.44 20.17
C GLU A 96 4.94 2.67 20.28
N HIS A 97 5.73 2.96 19.25
CA HIS A 97 6.56 4.17 19.18
C HIS A 97 5.70 5.44 19.24
N ASN A 98 4.63 5.49 18.44
CA ASN A 98 3.70 6.61 18.44
C ASN A 98 3.04 6.83 19.80
N THR A 99 2.74 5.76 20.53
CA THR A 99 2.21 5.84 21.90
C THR A 99 3.23 6.48 22.84
N LYS A 100 4.52 6.13 22.71
CA LYS A 100 5.59 6.74 23.49
C LYS A 100 5.72 8.23 23.18
N LEU A 101 5.75 8.60 21.90
CA LEU A 101 5.79 10.01 21.46
C LEU A 101 4.59 10.80 22.00
N TRP A 102 3.40 10.22 21.96
CA TRP A 102 2.21 10.88 22.49
C TRP A 102 2.29 11.15 23.99
N ASN A 103 2.89 10.23 24.72
CA ASN A 103 3.00 10.30 26.19
C ASN A 103 4.12 11.22 26.67
N THR A 104 5.02 11.72 25.80
CA THR A 104 6.02 12.74 26.20
C THR A 104 5.36 14.05 26.60
N GLY A 105 4.14 14.32 26.12
CA GLY A 105 3.43 15.56 26.35
C GLY A 105 3.88 16.73 25.46
N LEU A 106 5.01 16.61 24.74
CA LEU A 106 5.52 17.62 23.83
C LEU A 106 4.66 17.71 22.57
N GLU A 107 4.30 18.92 22.14
CA GLU A 107 3.44 19.09 20.96
C GLU A 107 4.17 18.68 19.67
N SER A 108 5.48 18.89 19.57
CA SER A 108 6.30 18.41 18.45
C SER A 108 6.20 16.88 18.26
N ASP A 109 6.27 16.13 19.35
CA ASP A 109 6.20 14.67 19.33
C ASP A 109 4.79 14.19 18.97
N LYS A 110 3.76 14.88 19.46
CA LYS A 110 2.37 14.60 19.11
C LYS A 110 2.09 14.84 17.63
N GLU A 111 2.71 15.87 17.02
CA GLU A 111 2.59 16.09 15.57
C GLU A 111 3.19 14.96 14.75
N ILE A 112 4.36 14.45 15.18
CA ILE A 112 4.98 13.28 14.55
C ILE A 112 4.04 12.06 14.67
N ALA A 113 3.55 11.80 15.88
CA ALA A 113 2.63 10.68 16.12
C ALA A 113 1.33 10.78 15.30
N ARG A 114 0.78 11.99 15.10
CA ARG A 114 -0.40 12.23 14.24
C ARG A 114 -0.12 11.87 12.79
N LYS A 115 1.05 12.24 12.25
CA LYS A 115 1.47 11.95 10.87
C LYS A 115 1.69 10.45 10.64
N GLN A 116 2.20 9.75 11.66
CA GLN A 116 2.52 8.32 11.60
C GLN A 116 1.35 7.42 12.00
N LYS A 117 0.23 8.00 12.40
CA LYS A 117 -0.96 7.25 12.82
C LYS A 117 -1.42 6.28 11.72
N ARG A 118 -1.68 5.03 12.14
CA ARG A 118 -2.28 4.04 11.25
C ARG A 118 -3.66 4.48 10.76
N LYS A 119 -3.98 4.10 9.53
CA LYS A 119 -5.26 4.35 8.87
C LYS A 119 -5.99 3.05 8.65
N LEU A 120 -7.31 3.05 8.86
CA LEU A 120 -8.15 1.90 8.56
C LEU A 120 -8.57 1.94 7.08
N GLN A 121 -8.45 0.79 6.43
CA GLN A 121 -8.92 0.55 5.08
C GLN A 121 -9.88 -0.64 5.09
N TYR A 122 -10.86 -0.60 4.20
CA TYR A 122 -11.79 -1.69 3.96
C TYR A 122 -11.56 -2.20 2.54
N PHE A 123 -11.29 -3.48 2.41
CA PHE A 123 -11.14 -4.17 1.13
C PHE A 123 -12.39 -4.98 0.85
N SER A 124 -12.95 -4.83 -0.33
CA SER A 124 -14.14 -5.57 -0.78
C SER A 124 -13.95 -6.07 -2.19
N ASN A 125 -14.49 -7.24 -2.49
CA ASN A 125 -14.57 -7.72 -3.85
C ASN A 125 -15.70 -6.99 -4.58
N ILE A 126 -15.40 -6.49 -5.76
CA ILE A 126 -16.37 -5.82 -6.63
C ILE A 126 -16.37 -6.45 -8.02
N TYR A 127 -17.54 -6.42 -8.65
CA TYR A 127 -17.69 -6.71 -10.06
C TYR A 127 -17.91 -5.39 -10.81
N VAL A 128 -17.12 -5.14 -11.84
CA VAL A 128 -17.25 -3.94 -12.67
C VAL A 128 -18.33 -4.19 -13.73
N VAL A 129 -19.44 -3.45 -13.63
CA VAL A 129 -20.56 -3.55 -14.57
C VAL A 129 -20.32 -2.66 -15.77
N SER A 130 -19.87 -1.43 -15.54
CA SER A 130 -19.51 -0.49 -16.61
C SER A 130 -18.40 0.46 -16.12
N ASP A 131 -17.38 0.63 -16.94
CA ASP A 131 -16.27 1.56 -16.72
C ASP A 131 -16.02 2.30 -18.04
N THR A 132 -16.48 3.55 -18.10
CA THR A 132 -16.44 4.34 -19.34
C THR A 132 -15.03 4.71 -19.78
N LYS A 133 -14.06 4.72 -18.85
CA LYS A 133 -12.65 5.03 -19.13
C LYS A 133 -11.84 3.79 -19.47
N HIS A 134 -12.19 2.67 -18.86
CA HIS A 134 -11.52 1.37 -18.99
C HIS A 134 -12.51 0.26 -19.29
N PRO A 135 -13.07 0.22 -20.52
CA PRO A 135 -14.04 -0.82 -20.91
C PRO A 135 -13.49 -2.24 -20.79
N GLU A 136 -12.15 -2.39 -20.83
CA GLU A 136 -11.48 -3.67 -20.63
C GLU A 136 -11.64 -4.26 -19.23
N ASN A 137 -12.05 -3.45 -18.26
CA ASN A 137 -12.34 -3.89 -16.89
C ASN A 137 -13.76 -4.41 -16.71
N GLU A 138 -14.65 -4.12 -17.64
CA GLU A 138 -16.04 -4.57 -17.58
C GLU A 138 -16.13 -6.09 -17.57
N GLY A 139 -17.01 -6.63 -16.76
CA GLY A 139 -17.18 -8.07 -16.60
C GLY A 139 -16.15 -8.77 -15.72
N LYS A 140 -15.22 -8.02 -15.12
CA LYS A 140 -14.15 -8.56 -14.24
C LYS A 140 -14.40 -8.27 -12.78
N VAL A 141 -13.75 -9.08 -11.94
CA VAL A 141 -13.76 -8.93 -10.48
C VAL A 141 -12.43 -8.32 -10.05
N PHE A 142 -12.52 -7.31 -9.18
CA PHE A 142 -11.37 -6.61 -8.62
C PHE A 142 -11.55 -6.39 -7.10
N LEU A 143 -10.48 -5.96 -6.45
CA LEU A 143 -10.52 -5.43 -5.09
C LEU A 143 -10.77 -3.93 -5.12
N SER A 144 -11.72 -3.45 -4.35
CA SER A 144 -11.93 -2.03 -4.08
C SER A 144 -11.50 -1.69 -2.66
N VAL A 145 -10.82 -0.55 -2.51
CA VAL A 145 -10.38 -0.04 -1.22
C VAL A 145 -11.15 1.21 -0.85
N SER A 146 -11.75 1.19 0.32
CA SER A 146 -12.44 2.35 0.91
C SER A 146 -11.85 2.70 2.26
N TYR A 147 -11.82 3.99 2.58
CA TYR A 147 -11.40 4.52 3.88
C TYR A 147 -12.56 4.72 4.85
N THR A 148 -13.78 4.50 4.37
CA THR A 148 -15.00 4.61 5.16
C THR A 148 -15.75 3.28 5.16
N HIS A 149 -16.47 3.02 6.23
CA HIS A 149 -17.36 1.85 6.30
C HIS A 149 -18.45 1.99 5.23
N LEU A 150 -18.55 0.97 4.36
CA LEU A 150 -19.62 0.88 3.39
C LEU A 150 -20.86 0.34 4.09
N THR A 151 -21.85 1.19 4.31
CA THR A 151 -23.20 0.74 4.63
C THR A 151 -23.85 0.33 3.31
N LEU A 152 -23.94 -0.98 3.05
CA LEU A 152 -24.75 -1.47 1.94
C LEU A 152 -26.20 -1.07 2.22
N PRO A 153 -26.93 -0.49 1.24
CA PRO A 153 -28.35 -0.29 1.40
C PRO A 153 -28.99 -1.67 1.61
N THR A 154 -29.54 -1.89 2.78
CA THR A 154 -30.40 -3.04 3.03
C THR A 154 -31.65 -2.82 2.17
N ASN A 155 -31.80 -3.56 1.09
CA ASN A 155 -33.07 -3.66 0.40
C ASN A 155 -34.05 -4.31 1.37
N THR A 156 -34.77 -3.48 2.11
CA THR A 156 -36.00 -3.90 2.79
C THR A 156 -37.05 -4.00 1.70
N THR A 157 -37.22 -5.17 1.14
CA THR A 157 -38.42 -5.49 0.36
C THR A 157 -39.55 -5.61 1.38
N VAL A 158 -40.48 -4.65 1.35
CA VAL A 158 -41.80 -4.75 1.97
C VAL A 158 -42.67 -5.58 1.05
#